data_ac10a84c4b65b8fafd73faffc272c5dd
#
_entry.id   ac10a84c4b65b8fafd73faffc272c5dd
#
_cell.length_a   1.000
_cell.length_b   1.000
_cell.length_c   1.000
_cell.angle_alpha   90.00
_cell.angle_beta   90.00
_cell.angle_gamma   90.00
#
_symmetry.space_group_name_H-M   'P 1'
#
loop_
_entity.id
_entity.type
_entity.pdbx_description
1 polymer ?
#
loop_
_entity_poly.entity_id
_entity_poly.type
_entity_poly.pdbx_seq_one_letter_code
_entity_poly.pdbx_strand_id
1 'polypeptide(L)'
;ERMRFDMQLMGPVVLALLVGFTIGHLLHLEQWTSRFFHKLVKAMHLGGDGIDMEFYITAVALFCCSGFGWYSTLTEGIAGDPSLLFSKAVLDGFTALIFASTLGKSICAIPLPQCVILLCVFGAGRLLAGVLTPTMFADLSACGGVLTMAAGFRVSKIKSVPLVDLMPALLLVMPFSLLWTMVMG
;
A
#
# COMPACT_ATOMS: atom_id res chain seq x y z
N GLU A 1 18.91 -23.99 11.64
CA GLU A 1 17.51 -24.17 11.18
C GLU A 1 16.72 -22.85 11.21
N ARG A 2 16.78 -22.05 12.27
CA ARG A 2 16.09 -20.73 12.34
C ARG A 2 16.51 -19.78 11.20
N MET A 3 17.81 -19.65 10.96
CA MET A 3 18.35 -18.76 9.93
C MET A 3 17.95 -19.18 8.50
N ARG A 4 17.80 -20.48 8.25
CA ARG A 4 17.32 -21.00 6.98
C ARG A 4 15.80 -20.73 6.80
N PHE A 5 15.04 -20.80 7.88
CA PHE A 5 13.62 -20.50 7.91
C PHE A 5 13.37 -19.00 7.65
N ASP A 6 14.18 -18.12 8.28
CA ASP A 6 14.06 -16.67 8.09
C ASP A 6 14.44 -16.24 6.66
N MET A 7 15.45 -16.87 6.04
CA MET A 7 15.82 -16.59 4.65
C MET A 7 14.79 -17.11 3.64
N GLN A 8 14.10 -18.20 3.96
CA GLN A 8 13.01 -18.72 3.11
C GLN A 8 11.78 -17.81 3.13
N LEU A 9 11.46 -17.19 4.28
CA LEU A 9 10.35 -16.26 4.40
C LEU A 9 10.61 -14.92 3.71
N MET A 10 11.85 -14.44 3.64
CA MET A 10 12.17 -13.14 3.04
C MET A 10 12.36 -13.16 1.52
N GLY A 11 12.59 -14.33 0.92
CA GLY A 11 12.82 -14.48 -0.51
C GLY A 11 11.72 -13.88 -1.38
N PRO A 12 10.45 -14.27 -1.22
CA PRO A 12 9.33 -13.77 -2.00
C PRO A 12 9.16 -12.26 -1.88
N VAL A 13 9.33 -11.71 -0.68
CA VAL A 13 9.17 -10.28 -0.39
C VAL A 13 10.23 -9.45 -1.10
N VAL A 14 11.50 -9.87 -1.02
CA VAL A 14 12.62 -9.18 -1.69
C VAL A 14 12.45 -9.22 -3.21
N LEU A 15 12.10 -10.38 -3.77
CA LEU A 15 11.84 -10.51 -5.21
C LEU A 15 10.66 -9.65 -5.65
N ALA A 16 9.57 -9.64 -4.89
CA ALA A 16 8.41 -8.81 -5.18
C ALA A 16 8.75 -7.31 -5.16
N LEU A 17 9.57 -6.89 -4.19
CA LEU A 17 10.02 -5.50 -4.10
C LEU A 17 10.90 -5.10 -5.27
N LEU A 18 11.88 -5.94 -5.65
CA LEU A 18 12.78 -5.66 -6.76
C LEU A 18 12.05 -5.61 -8.10
N VAL A 19 11.26 -6.64 -8.38
CA VAL A 19 10.50 -6.73 -9.64
C VAL A 19 9.39 -5.69 -9.67
N GLY A 20 8.68 -5.52 -8.57
CA GLY A 20 7.62 -4.51 -8.44
C GLY A 20 8.14 -3.09 -8.65
N PHE A 21 9.27 -2.75 -8.03
CA PHE A 21 9.92 -1.46 -8.23
C PHE A 21 10.36 -1.26 -9.69
N THR A 22 10.96 -2.30 -10.30
CA THR A 22 11.40 -2.22 -11.71
C THR A 22 10.22 -1.96 -12.63
N ILE A 23 9.11 -2.67 -12.45
CA ILE A 23 7.88 -2.49 -13.24
C ILE A 23 7.28 -1.10 -13.00
N GLY A 24 7.16 -0.69 -11.74
CA GLY A 24 6.59 0.61 -11.39
C GLY A 24 7.40 1.77 -11.95
N HIS A 25 8.72 1.66 -11.89
CA HIS A 25 9.64 2.67 -12.43
C HIS A 25 9.58 2.74 -13.96
N LEU A 26 9.54 1.60 -14.65
CA LEU A 26 9.37 1.54 -16.10
C LEU A 26 8.03 2.13 -16.55
N LEU A 27 6.97 1.92 -15.80
CA LEU A 27 5.64 2.47 -16.07
C LEU A 27 5.49 3.93 -15.61
N HIS A 28 6.49 4.49 -14.94
CA HIS A 28 6.47 5.86 -14.38
C HIS A 28 5.21 6.11 -13.53
N LEU A 29 4.85 5.14 -12.68
CA LEU A 29 3.61 5.16 -11.91
C LEU A 29 3.51 6.37 -10.98
N GLU A 30 4.62 6.79 -10.36
CA GLU A 30 4.64 7.97 -9.50
C GLU A 30 4.28 9.25 -10.27
N GLN A 31 4.78 9.42 -11.50
CA GLN A 31 4.46 10.57 -12.33
C GLN A 31 3.00 10.55 -12.81
N TRP A 32 2.51 9.37 -13.18
CA TRP A 32 1.12 9.22 -13.63
C TRP A 32 0.14 9.48 -12.50
N THR A 33 0.41 8.93 -11.32
CA THR A 33 -0.37 9.15 -10.09
C THR A 33 -0.35 10.61 -9.68
N SER A 34 0.81 11.27 -9.71
CA SER A 34 0.93 12.70 -9.46
C SER A 34 0.01 13.53 -10.35
N ARG A 35 0.04 13.28 -11.66
CA ARG A 35 -0.83 13.98 -12.63
C ARG A 35 -2.31 13.73 -12.37
N PHE A 36 -2.68 12.50 -12.04
CA PHE A 36 -4.06 12.13 -11.73
C PHE A 36 -4.56 12.86 -10.48
N PHE A 37 -3.81 12.82 -9.38
CA PHE A 37 -4.20 13.49 -8.14
C PHE A 37 -4.19 15.01 -8.26
N HIS A 38 -3.26 15.59 -9.01
CA HIS A 38 -3.29 17.03 -9.30
C HIS A 38 -4.58 17.44 -10.00
N LYS A 39 -5.03 16.66 -10.98
CA LYS A 39 -6.32 16.91 -11.65
C LYS A 39 -7.50 16.71 -10.70
N LEU A 40 -7.47 15.68 -9.85
CA LEU A 40 -8.52 15.38 -8.90
C LEU A 40 -8.70 16.51 -7.86
N VAL A 41 -7.61 16.95 -7.24
CA VAL A 41 -7.61 18.05 -6.26
C VAL A 41 -8.11 19.35 -6.90
N LYS A 42 -7.70 19.63 -8.13
CA LYS A 42 -8.15 20.78 -8.91
C LYS A 42 -9.65 20.69 -9.25
N ALA A 43 -10.12 19.53 -9.68
CA ALA A 43 -11.53 19.30 -10.02
C ALA A 43 -12.45 19.42 -8.81
N MET A 44 -11.98 19.02 -7.64
CA MET A 44 -12.74 19.10 -6.38
C MET A 44 -12.66 20.49 -5.72
N HIS A 45 -11.95 21.44 -6.31
CA HIS A 45 -11.72 22.79 -5.73
C HIS A 45 -11.16 22.75 -4.29
N LEU A 46 -10.44 21.69 -3.93
CA LEU A 46 -9.87 21.49 -2.60
C LEU A 46 -8.45 22.06 -2.45
N GLY A 47 -7.83 22.47 -3.57
CA GLY A 47 -6.46 22.97 -3.63
C GLY A 47 -6.41 24.50 -3.55
N GLY A 48 -5.69 25.03 -2.53
CA GLY A 48 -5.15 26.38 -2.59
C GLY A 48 -3.83 26.42 -3.39
N ASP A 49 -3.44 27.59 -3.88
CA ASP A 49 -2.13 27.78 -4.49
C ASP A 49 -1.04 27.49 -3.44
N GLY A 50 -0.25 26.42 -3.65
CA GLY A 50 0.90 26.09 -2.78
C GLY A 50 0.89 24.73 -2.09
N ILE A 51 0.05 23.77 -2.53
CA ILE A 51 0.12 22.40 -1.99
C ILE A 51 1.45 21.75 -2.34
N ASP A 52 2.18 21.27 -1.33
CA ASP A 52 3.32 20.40 -1.52
C ASP A 52 2.85 19.06 -2.11
N MET A 53 2.93 18.95 -3.43
CA MET A 53 2.45 17.78 -4.17
C MET A 53 3.27 16.53 -3.85
N GLU A 54 4.53 16.65 -3.50
CA GLU A 54 5.37 15.52 -3.09
C GLU A 54 4.87 14.96 -1.75
N PHE A 55 4.56 15.83 -0.81
CA PHE A 55 4.00 15.45 0.49
C PHE A 55 2.59 14.85 0.33
N TYR A 56 1.78 15.41 -0.58
CA TYR A 56 0.45 14.89 -0.89
C TYR A 56 0.50 13.47 -1.47
N ILE A 57 1.38 13.21 -2.43
CA ILE A 57 1.56 11.86 -3.01
C ILE A 57 2.06 10.88 -1.96
N THR A 58 2.91 11.32 -1.04
CA THR A 58 3.37 10.50 0.08
C THR A 58 2.21 10.13 0.99
N ALA A 59 1.31 11.07 1.29
CA ALA A 59 0.10 10.79 2.06
C ALA A 59 -0.80 9.78 1.34
N VAL A 60 -1.06 9.98 0.05
CA VAL A 60 -1.83 9.02 -0.77
C VAL A 60 -1.22 7.62 -0.72
N ALA A 61 0.10 7.50 -0.92
CA ALA A 61 0.79 6.22 -0.87
C ALA A 61 0.67 5.57 0.53
N LEU A 62 0.81 6.35 1.60
CA LEU A 62 0.66 5.86 2.96
C LEU A 62 -0.73 5.29 3.23
N PHE A 63 -1.79 6.00 2.82
CA PHE A 63 -3.17 5.56 3.04
C PHE A 63 -3.56 4.38 2.15
N CYS A 64 -3.18 4.42 0.87
CA CYS A 64 -3.63 3.44 -0.12
C CYS A 64 -2.77 2.17 -0.16
N CYS A 65 -1.46 2.28 0.16
CA CYS A 65 -0.48 1.19 0.00
C CYS A 65 -0.01 0.61 1.32
N SER A 66 -0.63 0.99 2.44
CA SER A 66 -0.34 0.42 3.75
C SER A 66 -0.60 -1.09 3.74
N GLY A 67 0.42 -1.89 4.09
CA GLY A 67 0.28 -3.34 4.20
C GLY A 67 -0.79 -3.76 5.19
N PHE A 68 -0.96 -3.01 6.28
CA PHE A 68 -2.04 -3.23 7.23
C PHE A 68 -3.42 -3.01 6.60
N GLY A 69 -3.55 -2.02 5.70
CA GLY A 69 -4.80 -1.78 4.97
C GLY A 69 -5.18 -2.92 4.05
N TRP A 70 -4.22 -3.43 3.30
CA TRP A 70 -4.45 -4.57 2.40
C TRP A 70 -4.73 -5.85 3.19
N TYR A 71 -3.94 -6.13 4.22
CA TYR A 71 -4.13 -7.28 5.09
C TYR A 71 -5.51 -7.28 5.75
N SER A 72 -5.91 -6.17 6.39
CA SER A 72 -7.20 -6.04 7.07
C SER A 72 -8.38 -6.20 6.10
N THR A 73 -8.26 -5.61 4.90
CA THR A 73 -9.32 -5.68 3.88
C THR A 73 -9.45 -7.07 3.27
N LEU A 74 -8.34 -7.77 3.04
CA LEU A 74 -8.36 -9.15 2.59
C LEU A 74 -8.96 -10.09 3.65
N THR A 75 -8.57 -9.91 4.92
CA THR A 75 -9.11 -10.67 6.04
C THR A 75 -10.62 -10.50 6.15
N GLU A 76 -11.13 -9.27 6.03
CA GLU A 76 -12.57 -9.00 5.98
C GLU A 76 -13.23 -9.72 4.79
N GLY A 77 -12.63 -9.63 3.61
CA GLY A 77 -13.17 -10.28 2.40
C GLY A 77 -13.28 -11.80 2.53
N ILE A 78 -12.38 -12.43 3.27
CA ILE A 78 -12.30 -13.89 3.44
C ILE A 78 -13.10 -14.38 4.64
N ALA A 79 -12.85 -13.77 5.80
CA ALA A 79 -13.38 -14.24 7.10
C ALA A 79 -14.66 -13.50 7.52
N GLY A 80 -14.95 -12.34 6.93
CA GLY A 80 -16.09 -11.50 7.33
C GLY A 80 -15.88 -10.85 8.71
N ASP A 81 -14.63 -10.67 9.15
CA ASP A 81 -14.28 -10.04 10.42
C ASP A 81 -13.82 -8.59 10.22
N PRO A 82 -14.66 -7.58 10.53
CA PRO A 82 -14.37 -6.18 10.31
C PRO A 82 -13.43 -5.55 11.34
N SER A 83 -13.01 -6.27 12.38
CA SER A 83 -12.27 -5.73 13.53
C SER A 83 -10.97 -5.03 13.13
N LEU A 84 -10.21 -5.66 12.23
CA LEU A 84 -8.95 -5.09 11.74
C LEU A 84 -9.18 -3.88 10.83
N LEU A 85 -10.23 -3.92 10.00
CA LEU A 85 -10.57 -2.83 9.10
C LEU A 85 -11.07 -1.61 9.89
N PHE A 86 -11.81 -1.85 10.98
CA PHE A 86 -12.22 -0.79 11.90
C PHE A 86 -11.02 -0.15 12.61
N SER A 87 -10.07 -0.97 13.08
CA SER A 87 -8.82 -0.49 13.67
C SER A 87 -8.02 0.37 12.70
N LYS A 88 -7.99 -0.06 11.42
CA LYS A 88 -7.36 0.75 10.36
C LYS A 88 -8.10 2.08 10.15
N ALA A 89 -9.41 2.09 10.12
CA ALA A 89 -10.17 3.32 9.92
C ALA A 89 -9.89 4.35 11.03
N VAL A 90 -9.78 3.89 12.28
CA VAL A 90 -9.39 4.75 13.42
C VAL A 90 -7.97 5.28 13.24
N LEU A 91 -7.01 4.43 12.87
CA LEU A 91 -5.62 4.83 12.64
C LEU A 91 -5.52 5.84 11.50
N ASP A 92 -6.20 5.58 10.40
CA ASP A 92 -6.25 6.48 9.24
C ASP A 92 -6.89 7.84 9.62
N GLY A 93 -7.93 7.85 10.45
CA GLY A 93 -8.56 9.07 10.95
C GLY A 93 -7.58 9.96 11.73
N PHE A 94 -6.83 9.39 12.68
CA PHE A 94 -5.80 10.14 13.41
C PHE A 94 -4.67 10.62 12.50
N THR A 95 -4.22 9.76 11.59
CA THR A 95 -3.18 10.11 10.62
C THR A 95 -3.68 11.25 9.70
N ALA A 96 -4.92 11.19 9.24
CA ALA A 96 -5.51 12.23 8.44
C ALA A 96 -5.57 13.59 9.16
N LEU A 97 -5.88 13.61 10.45
CA LEU A 97 -5.87 14.85 11.27
C LEU A 97 -4.47 15.47 11.30
N ILE A 98 -3.43 14.65 11.46
CA ILE A 98 -2.03 15.13 11.43
C ILE A 98 -1.69 15.70 10.04
N PHE A 99 -2.01 14.98 8.98
CA PHE A 99 -1.72 15.45 7.61
C PHE A 99 -2.57 16.67 7.22
N ALA A 100 -3.76 16.82 7.78
CA ALA A 100 -4.63 17.98 7.54
C ALA A 100 -3.99 19.30 7.99
N SER A 101 -3.11 19.27 9.00
CA SER A 101 -2.38 20.47 9.42
C SER A 101 -1.45 21.02 8.35
N THR A 102 -0.96 20.17 7.45
CA THR A 102 -0.03 20.55 6.35
C THR A 102 -0.74 20.63 5.00
N LEU A 103 -1.64 19.68 4.71
CA LEU A 103 -2.33 19.57 3.41
C LEU A 103 -3.67 20.32 3.37
N GLY A 104 -4.16 20.77 4.53
CA GLY A 104 -5.44 21.45 4.61
C GLY A 104 -6.59 20.58 4.08
N LYS A 105 -7.52 21.21 3.37
CA LYS A 105 -8.73 20.56 2.83
C LYS A 105 -8.43 19.51 1.75
N SER A 106 -7.25 19.52 1.15
CA SER A 106 -6.87 18.59 0.08
C SER A 106 -6.83 17.15 0.54
N ILE A 107 -6.65 16.90 1.85
CA ILE A 107 -6.68 15.55 2.40
C ILE A 107 -8.03 14.86 2.18
N CYS A 108 -9.14 15.61 2.09
CA CYS A 108 -10.46 15.05 1.84
C CYS A 108 -10.62 14.37 0.48
N ALA A 109 -9.69 14.57 -0.45
CA ALA A 109 -9.69 13.88 -1.73
C ALA A 109 -9.11 12.45 -1.64
N ILE A 110 -8.30 12.15 -0.62
CA ILE A 110 -7.62 10.85 -0.45
C ILE A 110 -8.60 9.69 -0.20
N PRO A 111 -9.66 9.83 0.62
CA PRO A 111 -10.59 8.72 0.87
C PRO A 111 -11.26 8.16 -0.39
N LEU A 112 -11.46 8.96 -1.44
CA LEU A 112 -12.08 8.48 -2.67
C LEU A 112 -11.28 7.37 -3.36
N PRO A 113 -10.02 7.59 -3.78
CA PRO A 113 -9.21 6.52 -4.37
C PRO A 113 -8.90 5.40 -3.39
N GLN A 114 -8.72 5.71 -2.09
CA GLN A 114 -8.54 4.70 -1.07
C GLN A 114 -9.73 3.75 -1.00
N CYS A 115 -10.96 4.26 -0.98
CA CYS A 115 -12.17 3.46 -0.96
C CYS A 115 -12.25 2.54 -2.20
N VAL A 116 -11.96 3.06 -3.38
CA VAL A 116 -11.95 2.26 -4.63
C VAL A 116 -10.91 1.13 -4.55
N ILE A 117 -9.70 1.43 -4.11
CA ILE A 117 -8.63 0.42 -3.98
C ILE A 117 -9.02 -0.65 -2.96
N LEU A 118 -9.49 -0.26 -1.78
CA LEU A 118 -9.88 -1.22 -0.74
C LEU A 118 -11.09 -2.05 -1.16
N LEU A 119 -12.06 -1.51 -1.88
CA LEU A 119 -13.18 -2.28 -2.44
C LEU A 119 -12.68 -3.30 -3.48
N CYS A 120 -11.72 -2.95 -4.33
CA CYS A 120 -11.10 -3.89 -5.26
C CYS A 120 -10.36 -5.00 -4.52
N VAL A 121 -9.61 -4.65 -3.48
CA VAL A 121 -8.88 -5.62 -2.63
C VAL A 121 -9.85 -6.54 -1.89
N PHE A 122 -10.95 -6.00 -1.36
CA PHE A 122 -12.02 -6.77 -0.71
C PHE A 122 -12.65 -7.78 -1.68
N GLY A 123 -13.00 -7.32 -2.88
CA GLY A 123 -13.55 -8.18 -3.93
C GLY A 123 -12.58 -9.28 -4.34
N ALA A 124 -11.30 -8.95 -4.50
CA ALA A 124 -10.25 -9.92 -4.76
C ALA A 124 -10.10 -10.94 -3.62
N GLY A 125 -10.17 -10.49 -2.36
CA GLY A 125 -10.16 -11.36 -1.18
C GLY A 125 -11.28 -12.39 -1.22
N ARG A 126 -12.50 -11.97 -1.55
CA ARG A 126 -13.66 -12.88 -1.67
C ARG A 126 -13.51 -13.89 -2.81
N LEU A 127 -12.95 -13.47 -3.94
CA LEU A 127 -12.74 -14.36 -5.08
C LEU A 127 -11.60 -15.36 -4.83
N LEU A 128 -10.58 -14.96 -4.10
CA LEU A 128 -9.37 -15.74 -3.85
C LEU A 128 -9.38 -16.48 -2.51
N ALA A 129 -10.49 -16.43 -1.76
CA ALA A 129 -10.58 -16.99 -0.41
C ALA A 129 -10.16 -18.47 -0.30
N GLY A 130 -10.35 -19.26 -1.39
CA GLY A 130 -9.97 -20.67 -1.41
C GLY A 130 -8.50 -20.94 -1.82
N VAL A 131 -7.75 -19.91 -2.24
CA VAL A 131 -6.38 -20.05 -2.77
C VAL A 131 -5.35 -19.42 -1.83
N LEU A 132 -5.78 -18.45 -1.03
CA LEU A 132 -4.89 -17.69 -0.16
C LEU A 132 -4.41 -18.50 1.04
N THR A 133 -3.09 -18.64 1.15
CA THR A 133 -2.45 -19.36 2.26
C THR A 133 -1.99 -18.39 3.36
N PRO A 134 -1.83 -18.86 4.61
CA PRO A 134 -1.29 -18.03 5.70
C PRO A 134 0.09 -17.43 5.38
N THR A 135 0.91 -18.13 4.61
CA THR A 135 2.22 -17.65 4.18
C THR A 135 2.12 -16.45 3.23
N MET A 136 1.19 -16.49 2.28
CA MET A 136 0.92 -15.36 1.38
C MET A 136 0.49 -14.11 2.14
N PHE A 137 -0.31 -14.27 3.21
CA PHE A 137 -0.69 -13.16 4.09
C PHE A 137 0.50 -12.58 4.86
N ALA A 138 1.38 -13.45 5.39
CA ALA A 138 2.58 -13.02 6.09
C ALA A 138 3.50 -12.23 5.16
N ASP A 139 3.73 -12.72 3.94
CA ASP A 139 4.57 -12.07 2.93
C ASP A 139 3.96 -10.72 2.47
N LEU A 140 2.64 -10.66 2.29
CA LEU A 140 1.94 -9.41 1.97
C LEU A 140 2.10 -8.38 3.11
N SER A 141 1.92 -8.81 4.35
CA SER A 141 2.08 -7.96 5.53
C SER A 141 3.52 -7.44 5.66
N ALA A 142 4.50 -8.31 5.42
CA ALA A 142 5.91 -7.94 5.43
C ALA A 142 6.25 -6.93 4.33
N CYS A 143 5.80 -7.19 3.09
CA CYS A 143 5.98 -6.29 1.96
C CYS A 143 5.35 -4.91 2.24
N GLY A 144 4.12 -4.88 2.72
CA GLY A 144 3.43 -3.66 3.10
C GLY A 144 4.09 -2.92 4.27
N GLY A 145 4.68 -3.66 5.23
CA GLY A 145 5.49 -3.09 6.31
C GLY A 145 6.71 -2.33 5.79
N VAL A 146 7.42 -2.90 4.81
CA VAL A 146 8.55 -2.23 4.15
C VAL A 146 8.10 -0.95 3.43
N LEU A 147 6.98 -0.98 2.72
CA LEU A 147 6.42 0.20 2.06
C LEU A 147 6.03 1.29 3.08
N THR A 148 5.44 0.89 4.20
CA THR A 148 5.07 1.81 5.28
C THR A 148 6.30 2.46 5.92
N MET A 149 7.38 1.69 6.10
CA MET A 149 8.66 2.21 6.58
C MET A 149 9.27 3.22 5.58
N ALA A 150 9.26 2.88 4.29
CA ALA A 150 9.72 3.76 3.22
C ALA A 150 8.90 5.08 3.17
N ALA A 151 7.58 4.98 3.39
CA ALA A 151 6.71 6.16 3.52
C ALA A 151 7.09 7.02 4.74
N GLY A 152 7.43 6.40 5.88
CA GLY A 152 7.92 7.09 7.05
C GLY A 152 9.20 7.90 6.79
N PHE A 153 10.16 7.32 6.06
CA PHE A 153 11.40 8.04 5.67
C PHE A 153 11.11 9.24 4.76
N ARG A 154 10.15 9.11 3.86
CA ARG A 154 9.75 10.19 2.97
C ARG A 154 9.02 11.31 3.71
N VAL A 155 8.08 10.98 4.60
CA VAL A 155 7.37 11.95 5.46
C VAL A 155 8.34 12.72 6.35
N SER A 156 9.32 12.02 6.92
CA SER A 156 10.37 12.62 7.76
C SER A 156 11.41 13.39 6.96
N LYS A 157 11.29 13.48 5.63
CA LYS A 157 12.23 14.15 4.71
C LYS A 157 13.68 13.63 4.83
N ILE A 158 13.86 12.39 5.32
CA ILE A 158 15.18 11.76 5.44
C ILE A 158 15.64 11.30 4.06
N LYS A 159 14.75 10.66 3.28
CA LYS A 159 15.05 10.17 1.94
C LYS A 159 13.78 10.15 1.09
N SER A 160 13.89 10.69 -0.12
CA SER A 160 12.82 10.60 -1.11
C SER A 160 12.85 9.20 -1.76
N VAL A 161 11.82 8.40 -1.48
CA VAL A 161 11.64 7.05 -2.05
C VAL A 161 10.42 7.10 -2.97
N PRO A 162 10.48 6.59 -4.21
CA PRO A 162 9.33 6.56 -5.12
C PRO A 162 8.35 5.46 -4.68
N LEU A 163 7.48 5.79 -3.73
CA LEU A 163 6.57 4.85 -3.06
C LEU A 163 5.56 4.24 -4.01
N VAL A 164 5.07 5.03 -4.97
CA VAL A 164 4.06 4.57 -5.92
C VAL A 164 4.66 3.56 -6.90
N ASP A 165 5.93 3.71 -7.25
CA ASP A 165 6.65 2.74 -8.09
C ASP A 165 6.84 1.39 -7.36
N LEU A 166 6.74 1.37 -6.02
CA LEU A 166 6.77 0.14 -5.22
C LEU A 166 5.39 -0.54 -5.08
N MET A 167 4.29 0.11 -5.45
CA MET A 167 2.94 -0.47 -5.33
C MET A 167 2.76 -1.83 -6.05
N PRO A 168 3.31 -2.05 -7.25
CA PRO A 168 3.18 -3.34 -7.91
C PRO A 168 3.72 -4.51 -7.07
N ALA A 169 4.66 -4.25 -6.15
CA ALA A 169 5.18 -5.29 -5.27
C ALA A 169 4.10 -5.93 -4.38
N LEU A 170 3.10 -5.15 -3.92
CA LEU A 170 1.97 -5.68 -3.13
C LEU A 170 1.11 -6.69 -3.91
N LEU A 171 1.00 -6.51 -5.23
CA LEU A 171 0.29 -7.45 -6.10
C LEU A 171 1.17 -8.66 -6.43
N LEU A 172 2.46 -8.45 -6.63
CA LEU A 172 3.40 -9.48 -7.05
C LEU A 172 3.85 -10.39 -5.90
N VAL A 173 3.77 -9.94 -4.65
CA VAL A 173 4.20 -10.74 -3.50
C VAL A 173 3.39 -12.03 -3.36
N MET A 174 2.10 -11.99 -3.67
CA MET A 174 1.24 -13.17 -3.58
C MET A 174 1.64 -14.29 -4.56
N PRO A 175 1.73 -14.04 -5.89
CA PRO A 175 2.17 -15.07 -6.83
C PRO A 175 3.62 -15.50 -6.58
N PHE A 176 4.50 -14.61 -6.13
CA PHE A 176 5.87 -15.00 -5.78
C PHE A 176 5.95 -15.86 -4.52
N SER A 177 5.12 -15.61 -3.51
CA SER A 177 4.99 -16.47 -2.34
C SER A 177 4.53 -17.87 -2.73
N LEU A 178 3.56 -17.98 -3.63
CA LEU A 178 3.06 -19.25 -4.12
C LEU A 178 4.11 -20.02 -4.94
N LEU A 179 4.82 -19.33 -5.84
CA LEU A 179 5.91 -19.92 -6.60
C LEU A 179 7.04 -20.38 -5.69
N TRP A 180 7.39 -19.58 -4.68
CA TRP A 180 8.45 -19.90 -3.73
C TRP A 180 8.15 -21.15 -2.93
N THR A 181 6.91 -21.28 -2.44
CA THR A 181 6.47 -22.47 -1.72
C THR A 181 6.45 -23.72 -2.61
N MET A 182 6.17 -23.59 -3.91
CA MET A 182 6.23 -24.71 -4.88
C MET A 182 7.65 -25.14 -5.21
N VAL A 183 8.63 -24.22 -5.19
CA VAL A 183 10.02 -24.51 -5.55
C VAL A 183 10.82 -25.01 -4.35
N MET A 184 10.52 -24.51 -3.15
CA MET A 184 11.32 -24.81 -1.95
C MET A 184 10.63 -25.81 -0.99
N GLY A 185 9.34 -26.12 -1.18
CA GLY A 185 8.61 -27.14 -0.44
C GLY A 185 8.66 -28.48 -1.09
#